data_2a7c79829a1ebbc82dd81cb490dac472
#
_entry.id   2a7c79829a1ebbc82dd81cb490dac472
#
_cell.length_a   1.000
_cell.length_b   1.000
_cell.length_c   1.000
_cell.angle_alpha   90.00
_cell.angle_beta   90.00
_cell.angle_gamma   90.00
#
_symmetry.space_group_name_H-M   'P 1'
#
loop_
_entity.id
_entity.type
_entity.pdbx_description
1 polymer ?
#
loop_
_entity_poly.entity_id
_entity_poly.type
_entity_poly.pdbx_seq_one_letter_code
_entity_poly.pdbx_strand_id
1 'polypeptide(L)'
;MPDSPFDQYGTISWEDERARLDNFAIQLQHWKNLIGYILVVEAVGGCPGEAQARAIRTKRFLVEHRNIPNNRLIWRVEGYHEQQITTLLLASPEYILSYGYGSTTSGKAGPLNKSCKLKLARIKKSRW
;
A
#
# COMPACT_ATOMS: atom_id res chain seq x y z
N MET A 1 7.78 1.79 19.38
CA MET A 1 7.17 2.21 18.12
C MET A 1 8.19 2.20 17.01
N PRO A 2 7.82 1.74 15.85
CA PRO A 2 8.77 1.77 14.76
C PRO A 2 8.99 3.20 14.29
N ASP A 3 10.22 3.62 14.30
CA ASP A 3 10.63 4.89 13.71
C ASP A 3 10.85 4.72 12.22
N SER A 4 10.89 3.48 11.77
CA SER A 4 11.13 3.15 10.38
C SER A 4 10.05 2.16 9.90
N PRO A 5 9.72 2.17 8.61
CA PRO A 5 8.74 1.23 8.08
C PRO A 5 9.23 -0.21 8.18
N PHE A 6 8.27 -1.13 8.26
CA PHE A 6 8.57 -2.55 8.16
C PHE A 6 9.16 -2.88 6.79
N ASP A 7 8.55 -2.32 5.74
CA ASP A 7 9.01 -2.51 4.37
C ASP A 7 8.57 -1.32 3.52
N GLN A 8 9.29 -1.09 2.44
CA GLN A 8 9.00 0.02 1.55
C GLN A 8 9.50 -0.35 0.16
N TYR A 9 8.67 -0.14 -0.85
CA TYR A 9 9.04 -0.52 -2.21
C TYR A 9 8.30 0.32 -3.24
N GLY A 10 8.90 0.41 -4.43
CA GLY A 10 8.29 1.08 -5.56
C GLY A 10 7.40 0.14 -6.36
N THR A 11 7.33 0.38 -7.66
CA THR A 11 6.56 -0.50 -8.55
C THR A 11 7.36 -1.77 -8.80
N ILE A 12 6.84 -2.87 -8.29
CA ILE A 12 7.44 -4.20 -8.46
C ILE A 12 6.37 -5.14 -8.99
N SER A 13 6.77 -6.36 -9.39
CA SER A 13 5.81 -7.34 -9.86
C SER A 13 4.87 -7.74 -8.72
N TRP A 14 3.67 -8.17 -9.08
CA TRP A 14 2.72 -8.65 -8.05
C TRP A 14 3.26 -9.86 -7.32
N GLU A 15 4.00 -10.71 -7.99
CA GLU A 15 4.63 -11.86 -7.35
C GLU A 15 5.63 -11.44 -6.27
N ASP A 16 6.48 -10.45 -6.58
CA ASP A 16 7.43 -9.93 -5.59
C ASP A 16 6.71 -9.25 -4.44
N GLU A 17 5.65 -8.50 -4.76
CA GLU A 17 4.88 -7.83 -3.74
C GLU A 17 4.23 -8.82 -2.78
N ARG A 18 3.66 -9.92 -3.31
CA ARG A 18 3.06 -10.96 -2.47
C ARG A 18 4.06 -11.56 -1.49
N ALA A 19 5.29 -11.78 -1.94
CA ALA A 19 6.32 -12.31 -1.06
C ALA A 19 6.61 -11.37 0.12
N ARG A 20 6.65 -10.06 -0.14
CA ARG A 20 6.83 -9.05 0.91
C ARG A 20 5.62 -8.99 1.84
N LEU A 21 4.42 -9.11 1.28
CA LEU A 21 3.18 -9.10 2.06
C LEU A 21 3.06 -10.36 2.92
N ASP A 22 3.57 -11.49 2.47
CA ASP A 22 3.61 -12.70 3.30
C ASP A 22 4.42 -12.46 4.57
N ASN A 23 5.57 -11.82 4.44
CA ASN A 23 6.39 -11.48 5.60
C ASN A 23 5.68 -10.49 6.53
N PHE A 24 4.98 -9.52 5.96
CA PHE A 24 4.20 -8.56 6.73
C PHE A 24 3.09 -9.25 7.51
N ALA A 25 2.41 -10.20 6.85
CA ALA A 25 1.34 -10.96 7.48
C ALA A 25 1.86 -11.81 8.65
N ILE A 26 3.03 -12.40 8.50
CA ILE A 26 3.65 -13.19 9.58
C ILE A 26 3.85 -12.32 10.81
N GLN A 27 4.32 -11.09 10.63
CA GLN A 27 4.52 -10.17 11.75
C GLN A 27 3.18 -9.78 12.39
N LEU A 28 2.16 -9.53 11.58
CA LEU A 28 0.83 -9.20 12.08
C LEU A 28 0.22 -10.36 12.87
N GLN A 29 0.48 -11.59 12.43
CA GLN A 29 0.00 -12.78 13.13
C GLN A 29 0.77 -13.03 14.43
N HIS A 30 2.03 -12.66 14.46
CA HIS A 30 2.87 -12.80 15.65
C HIS A 30 2.54 -11.73 16.70
N TRP A 31 2.40 -10.47 16.27
CA TRP A 31 2.12 -9.35 17.17
C TRP A 31 0.65 -8.96 17.07
N LYS A 32 -0.20 -9.67 17.81
CA LYS A 32 -1.66 -9.58 17.66
C LYS A 32 -2.25 -8.24 18.07
N ASN A 33 -1.52 -7.43 18.82
CA ASN A 33 -1.97 -6.11 19.25
C ASN A 33 -1.55 -4.99 18.29
N LEU A 34 -0.83 -5.29 17.23
CA LEU A 34 -0.40 -4.28 16.28
C LEU A 34 -1.38 -4.12 15.12
N ILE A 35 -1.39 -2.91 14.57
CA ILE A 35 -2.15 -2.56 13.37
C ILE A 35 -1.18 -2.47 12.19
N GLY A 36 -1.59 -2.97 11.05
CA GLY A 36 -0.85 -2.82 9.82
C GLY A 36 -1.33 -1.60 9.04
N TYR A 37 -0.41 -0.70 8.72
CA TYR A 37 -0.71 0.47 7.90
C TYR A 37 -0.11 0.28 6.52
N ILE A 38 -0.91 0.55 5.51
CA ILE A 38 -0.52 0.46 4.10
C ILE A 38 -0.61 1.87 3.53
N LEU A 39 0.54 2.49 3.30
CA LEU A 39 0.60 3.87 2.81
C LEU A 39 1.14 3.86 1.39
N VAL A 40 0.39 4.44 0.46
CA VAL A 40 0.81 4.48 -0.94
C VAL A 40 0.80 5.93 -1.41
N VAL A 41 1.90 6.36 -2.01
CA VAL A 41 1.94 7.69 -2.65
C VAL A 41 1.79 7.52 -4.16
N GLU A 42 1.09 8.47 -4.78
CA GLU A 42 0.90 8.48 -6.23
C GLU A 42 2.16 8.98 -6.92
N ALA A 43 2.40 8.49 -8.12
CA ALA A 43 3.43 9.05 -8.98
C ALA A 43 2.88 10.29 -9.71
N VAL A 44 3.65 11.36 -9.72
CA VAL A 44 3.31 12.54 -10.53
C VAL A 44 3.22 12.09 -12.00
N GLY A 45 2.11 12.42 -12.67
CA GLY A 45 1.89 12.01 -14.04
C GLY A 45 1.47 10.56 -14.22
N GLY A 46 1.28 9.82 -13.13
CA GLY A 46 0.86 8.42 -13.18
C GLY A 46 -0.64 8.27 -13.45
N CYS A 47 -1.08 7.02 -13.48
CA CYS A 47 -2.49 6.73 -13.75
C CYS A 47 -3.38 7.15 -12.59
N PRO A 48 -4.46 7.90 -12.84
CA PRO A 48 -5.38 8.30 -11.78
C PRO A 48 -5.94 7.09 -11.04
N GLY A 49 -5.88 7.12 -9.71
CA GLY A 49 -6.44 6.06 -8.88
C GLY A 49 -5.57 4.82 -8.75
N GLU A 50 -4.37 4.81 -9.30
CA GLU A 50 -3.51 3.64 -9.23
C GLU A 50 -3.06 3.33 -7.80
N ALA A 51 -2.69 4.35 -7.02
CA ALA A 51 -2.28 4.15 -5.63
C ALA A 51 -3.41 3.54 -4.80
N GLN A 52 -4.62 4.05 -4.98
CA GLN A 52 -5.78 3.51 -4.29
C GLN A 52 -6.04 2.05 -4.69
N ALA A 53 -5.98 1.75 -5.99
CA ALA A 53 -6.19 0.38 -6.47
C ALA A 53 -5.15 -0.58 -5.89
N ARG A 54 -3.90 -0.14 -5.81
CA ARG A 54 -2.83 -0.97 -5.23
C ARG A 54 -3.01 -1.15 -3.73
N ALA A 55 -3.40 -0.10 -3.01
CA ALA A 55 -3.65 -0.20 -1.57
C ALA A 55 -4.80 -1.17 -1.27
N ILE A 56 -5.87 -1.09 -2.06
CA ILE A 56 -7.01 -1.99 -1.89
C ILE A 56 -6.60 -3.43 -2.20
N ARG A 57 -5.82 -3.65 -3.26
CA ARG A 57 -5.32 -4.99 -3.59
C ARG A 57 -4.48 -5.57 -2.47
N THR A 58 -3.59 -4.76 -1.91
CA THR A 58 -2.72 -5.18 -0.81
C THR A 58 -3.55 -5.60 0.40
N LYS A 59 -4.53 -4.78 0.80
CA LYS A 59 -5.38 -5.11 1.93
C LYS A 59 -6.21 -6.36 1.64
N ARG A 60 -6.77 -6.46 0.44
CA ARG A 60 -7.57 -7.62 0.06
C ARG A 60 -6.76 -8.91 0.14
N PHE A 61 -5.51 -8.89 -0.33
CA PHE A 61 -4.62 -10.05 -0.23
C PHE A 61 -4.42 -10.46 1.23
N LEU A 62 -4.12 -9.49 2.09
CA LEU A 62 -3.86 -9.77 3.50
C LEU A 62 -5.10 -10.31 4.21
N VAL A 63 -6.28 -9.77 3.89
CA VAL A 63 -7.53 -10.21 4.50
C VAL A 63 -7.96 -11.58 3.97
N GLU A 64 -8.00 -11.73 2.64
CA GLU A 64 -8.62 -12.92 2.03
C GLU A 64 -7.66 -14.09 1.93
N HIS A 65 -6.39 -13.85 1.69
CA HIS A 65 -5.43 -14.93 1.52
C HIS A 65 -4.65 -15.24 2.79
N ARG A 66 -4.36 -14.23 3.60
CA ARG A 66 -3.56 -14.41 4.81
C ARG A 66 -4.40 -14.35 6.09
N ASN A 67 -5.70 -14.16 5.97
CA ASN A 67 -6.64 -14.18 7.09
C ASN A 67 -6.37 -13.13 8.17
N ILE A 68 -5.82 -11.99 7.79
CA ILE A 68 -5.66 -10.88 8.71
C ILE A 68 -7.02 -10.21 8.88
N PRO A 69 -7.48 -9.99 10.12
CA PRO A 69 -8.77 -9.33 10.34
C PRO A 69 -8.81 -7.95 9.69
N ASN A 70 -9.93 -7.64 9.07
CA ASN A 70 -10.10 -6.38 8.34
C ASN A 70 -9.82 -5.15 9.20
N ASN A 71 -10.23 -5.19 10.48
CA ASN A 71 -10.06 -4.06 11.38
C ASN A 71 -8.62 -3.87 11.89
N ARG A 72 -7.71 -4.74 11.49
CA ARG A 72 -6.29 -4.59 11.83
C ARG A 72 -5.48 -4.00 10.69
N LEU A 73 -6.12 -3.57 9.61
CA LEU A 73 -5.44 -3.03 8.43
C LEU A 73 -6.05 -1.69 8.05
N ILE A 74 -5.21 -0.69 7.92
CA ILE A 74 -5.62 0.65 7.52
C ILE A 74 -4.79 1.04 6.32
N TRP A 75 -5.43 1.50 5.24
CA TRP A 75 -4.70 2.00 4.09
C TRP A 75 -5.00 3.47 3.85
N ARG A 76 -4.03 4.17 3.30
CA ARG A 76 -4.15 5.58 2.94
C ARG A 76 -3.35 5.88 1.70
N VAL A 77 -3.83 6.84 0.92
CA VAL A 77 -3.08 7.42 -0.19
C VAL A 77 -2.54 8.76 0.30
N GLU A 78 -1.23 8.97 0.19
CA GLU A 78 -0.51 10.05 0.87
C GLU A 78 0.03 11.11 -0.10
N GLY A 79 -0.70 11.52 -1.10
CA GLY A 79 -0.28 12.59 -2.00
C GLY A 79 0.63 12.10 -3.13
N TYR A 80 1.54 12.96 -3.58
CA TYR A 80 2.33 12.70 -4.79
C TYR A 80 3.83 12.70 -4.52
N HIS A 81 4.55 11.87 -5.27
CA HIS A 81 6.00 11.78 -5.25
C HIS A 81 6.47 11.52 -6.69
N GLU A 82 7.76 11.60 -6.95
CA GLU A 82 8.28 11.31 -8.30
C GLU A 82 7.93 9.91 -8.75
N GLN A 83 7.99 8.96 -7.82
CA GLN A 83 7.65 7.56 -8.09
C GLN A 83 6.59 7.10 -7.12
N GLN A 84 5.79 6.14 -7.55
CA GLN A 84 4.85 5.50 -6.65
C GLN A 84 5.62 4.65 -5.64
N ILE A 85 5.28 4.79 -4.38
CA ILE A 85 5.94 4.06 -3.29
C ILE A 85 4.88 3.51 -2.36
N THR A 86 5.03 2.26 -1.97
CA THR A 86 4.19 1.61 -0.96
C THR A 86 5.02 1.42 0.29
N THR A 87 4.48 1.84 1.43
CA THR A 87 5.12 1.69 2.74
C THR A 87 4.23 0.86 3.64
N LEU A 88 4.80 -0.16 4.26
CA LEU A 88 4.11 -1.01 5.22
C LEU A 88 4.63 -0.70 6.61
N LEU A 89 3.72 -0.39 7.54
CA LEU A 89 4.05 -0.05 8.92
C LEU A 89 3.34 -0.98 9.89
N LEU A 90 4.01 -1.30 10.98
CA LEU A 90 3.42 -1.97 12.13
C LEU A 90 3.41 -0.99 13.27
N ALA A 91 2.26 -0.77 13.90
CA ALA A 91 2.16 0.21 14.97
C ALA A 91 1.07 -0.20 15.96
N SER A 92 1.17 0.32 17.19
CA SER A 92 0.13 0.08 18.19
C SER A 92 -1.15 0.84 17.80
N PRO A 93 -2.32 0.38 18.31
CA PRO A 93 -3.58 1.06 17.99
C PRO A 93 -3.64 2.52 18.46
N GLU A 94 -2.87 2.87 19.48
CA GLU A 94 -2.83 4.24 20.00
C GLU A 94 -1.97 5.16 19.15
N TYR A 95 -1.22 4.62 18.22
CA TYR A 95 -0.33 5.43 17.39
C TYR A 95 -1.16 6.32 16.46
N ILE A 96 -0.95 7.63 16.58
CA ILE A 96 -1.56 8.58 15.66
C ILE A 96 -0.65 8.64 14.44
N LEU A 97 -1.18 8.27 13.30
CA LEU A 97 -0.38 8.19 12.09
C LEU A 97 0.03 9.57 11.60
N SER A 98 1.25 9.96 11.95
CA SER A 98 1.86 11.19 11.47
C SER A 98 2.97 10.89 10.46
N TYR A 99 3.22 9.62 10.20
CA TYR A 99 4.23 9.20 9.24
C TYR A 99 3.81 9.61 7.83
N GLY A 100 4.77 10.07 7.05
CA GLY A 100 4.53 10.41 5.66
C GLY A 100 5.85 10.72 4.97
N TYR A 101 5.80 10.93 3.68
CA TYR A 101 6.95 11.41 2.94
C TYR A 101 6.95 12.91 3.05
N GLY A 102 7.84 13.44 3.89
CA GLY A 102 7.88 14.86 4.20
C GLY A 102 8.05 15.78 3.00
N SER A 103 8.44 15.25 1.85
CA SER A 103 8.65 16.04 0.65
C SER A 103 7.72 15.62 -0.47
N THR A 104 6.46 15.38 -0.16
CA THR A 104 5.48 15.15 -1.22
C THR A 104 5.37 16.40 -2.06
N THR A 105 5.53 16.25 -3.37
CA THR A 105 5.38 17.37 -4.28
C THR A 105 3.90 17.60 -4.55
N SER A 106 3.53 18.86 -4.80
CA SER A 106 2.27 19.13 -5.43
C SER A 106 2.29 18.50 -6.80
N GLY A 107 1.33 17.66 -7.07
CA GLY A 107 1.35 16.96 -8.34
C GLY A 107 -0.04 16.63 -8.80
N LYS A 108 -0.12 16.24 -10.05
CA LYS A 108 -1.35 15.76 -10.65
C LYS A 108 -1.10 14.37 -11.22
N ALA A 109 -2.14 13.55 -11.21
CA ALA A 109 -2.14 12.35 -12.00
C ALA A 109 -2.11 12.72 -13.49
N GLY A 110 -1.64 11.79 -14.30
CA GLY A 110 -1.74 11.89 -15.74
C GLY A 110 -3.16 11.64 -16.22
N PRO A 111 -3.39 11.62 -17.53
CA PRO A 111 -4.72 11.37 -18.07
C PRO A 111 -5.16 9.94 -17.85
N LEU A 112 -6.46 9.74 -17.65
CA LEU A 112 -7.04 8.41 -17.60
C LEU A 112 -7.28 7.92 -19.03
N ASN A 113 -6.23 7.44 -19.65
CA ASN A 113 -6.27 6.92 -21.02
C ASN A 113 -6.56 5.42 -21.02
N LYS A 114 -6.62 4.84 -22.24
CA LYS A 114 -6.92 3.42 -22.39
C LYS A 114 -5.88 2.53 -21.69
N SER A 115 -4.61 2.90 -21.76
CA SER A 115 -3.53 2.15 -21.11
C SER A 115 -3.72 2.13 -19.59
N CYS A 116 -4.07 3.26 -18.99
CA CYS A 116 -4.37 3.33 -17.56
C CYS A 116 -5.57 2.50 -17.17
N LYS A 117 -6.63 2.54 -17.97
CA LYS A 117 -7.83 1.74 -17.70
C LYS A 117 -7.51 0.26 -17.69
N LEU A 118 -6.68 -0.21 -18.61
CA LEU A 118 -6.26 -1.60 -18.66
C LEU A 118 -5.40 -1.96 -17.46
N LYS A 119 -4.49 -1.08 -17.09
CA LYS A 119 -3.62 -1.28 -15.92
C LYS A 119 -4.43 -1.39 -14.64
N LEU A 120 -5.36 -0.47 -14.43
CA LEU A 120 -6.23 -0.48 -13.24
C LEU A 120 -7.08 -1.74 -13.20
N ALA A 121 -7.61 -2.17 -14.33
CA ALA A 121 -8.39 -3.41 -14.41
C ALA A 121 -7.54 -4.62 -14.00
N ARG A 122 -6.29 -4.69 -14.44
CA ARG A 122 -5.40 -5.79 -14.05
C ARG A 122 -5.14 -5.80 -12.55
N ILE A 123 -4.91 -4.62 -11.96
CA ILE A 123 -4.69 -4.51 -10.52
C ILE A 123 -5.92 -5.02 -9.76
N LYS A 124 -7.10 -4.58 -10.16
CA LYS A 124 -8.35 -4.96 -9.50
C LYS A 124 -8.67 -6.44 -9.64
N LYS A 125 -8.20 -7.09 -10.70
CA LYS A 125 -8.43 -8.51 -10.96
C LYS A 125 -7.31 -9.41 -10.46
N SER A 126 -6.25 -8.84 -9.88
CA SER A 126 -5.13 -9.64 -9.39
C SER A 126 -5.61 -10.67 -8.38
N ARG A 127 -5.05 -11.86 -8.50
CA ARG A 127 -5.35 -12.98 -7.61
C ARG A 127 -4.05 -13.57 -7.07
N TRP A 128 -4.23 -14.44 -6.08
CA TRP A 128 -3.14 -15.09 -5.38
C TRP A 128 -3.29 -16.62 -5.40
#